data_ce618b930b0d15ab315730f645b75b6d
#
_entry.id   ce618b930b0d15ab315730f645b75b6d
#
_cell.length_a   1.000
_cell.length_b   1.000
_cell.length_c   1.000
_cell.angle_alpha   90.00
_cell.angle_beta   90.00
_cell.angle_gamma   90.00
#
_symmetry.space_group_name_H-M   'P 1'
#
loop_
_entity.id
_entity.type
_entity.pdbx_description
1 polymer ?
#
loop_
_entity_poly.entity_id
_entity_poly.type
_entity_poly.pdbx_seq_one_letter_code
_entity_poly.pdbx_strand_id
1 'polypeptide(L)'
;ESIVKMQNWDKRADKESEAAGMYLLTYHYIFDKLNLGTEAFIEGMDVDNNLFIEAVAYANDHLMEYFETLDVTLGELQVHVRGDKEYGVNGFADVLAANYNMPYTNGKFKTFVADSYVQFAQWKDGELSIESLHPYGASNREWSEHYNDQMELYVNQETKKMTLDKEEIYANAEKIYHPK
;
A
#
# COMPACT_ATOMS: atom_id res chain seq x y z
N GLU A 1 -17.92 -12.04 -15.92
CA GLU A 1 -18.00 -11.56 -14.53
C GLU A 1 -16.87 -10.56 -14.25
N SER A 2 -15.61 -10.95 -14.32
CA SER A 2 -14.43 -10.13 -13.98
C SER A 2 -14.30 -8.84 -14.79
N ILE A 3 -14.55 -8.90 -16.10
CA ILE A 3 -14.56 -7.69 -16.96
C ILE A 3 -15.65 -6.71 -16.51
N VAL A 4 -16.85 -7.21 -16.16
CA VAL A 4 -17.94 -6.35 -15.67
C VAL A 4 -17.59 -5.73 -14.30
N LYS A 5 -16.93 -6.50 -13.42
CA LYS A 5 -16.42 -5.99 -12.14
C LYS A 5 -15.47 -4.82 -12.35
N MET A 6 -14.48 -4.95 -13.26
CA MET A 6 -13.55 -3.87 -13.59
C MET A 6 -14.20 -2.68 -14.32
N GLN A 7 -15.20 -2.91 -15.18
CA GLN A 7 -15.95 -1.84 -15.86
C GLN A 7 -16.75 -0.96 -14.87
N ASN A 8 -17.26 -1.55 -13.80
CA ASN A 8 -18.02 -0.86 -12.76
C ASN A 8 -17.15 -0.30 -11.63
N TRP A 9 -15.83 -0.50 -11.69
CA TRP A 9 -14.89 -0.02 -10.68
C TRP A 9 -14.79 1.51 -10.69
N ASP A 10 -14.83 2.10 -9.52
CA ASP A 10 -14.67 3.56 -9.30
C ASP A 10 -13.24 4.07 -9.49
N LYS A 11 -12.30 3.16 -9.82
CA LYS A 11 -10.85 3.39 -10.01
C LYS A 11 -10.11 3.82 -8.74
N ARG A 12 -10.67 3.55 -7.57
CA ARG A 12 -9.97 3.76 -6.30
C ARG A 12 -9.21 2.49 -5.92
N ALA A 13 -7.97 2.68 -5.46
CA ALA A 13 -7.10 1.60 -5.01
C ALA A 13 -7.31 1.33 -3.50
N ASP A 14 -8.58 1.19 -3.11
CA ASP A 14 -8.94 0.91 -1.73
C ASP A 14 -8.78 -0.60 -1.44
N LYS A 15 -8.24 -0.93 -0.27
CA LYS A 15 -7.96 -2.33 0.12
C LYS A 15 -9.22 -3.20 0.21
N GLU A 16 -10.40 -2.61 0.36
CA GLU A 16 -11.69 -3.28 0.37
C GLU A 16 -12.26 -3.54 -1.05
N SER A 17 -11.61 -3.04 -2.10
CA SER A 17 -12.11 -3.15 -3.48
C SER A 17 -11.70 -4.48 -4.13
N GLU A 18 -12.68 -5.30 -4.51
CA GLU A 18 -12.47 -6.51 -5.31
C GLU A 18 -12.04 -6.18 -6.75
N ALA A 19 -12.60 -5.12 -7.32
CA ALA A 19 -12.22 -4.68 -8.66
C ALA A 19 -10.76 -4.22 -8.73
N ALA A 20 -10.26 -3.57 -7.68
CA ALA A 20 -8.86 -3.20 -7.56
C ALA A 20 -7.96 -4.45 -7.40
N GLY A 21 -8.40 -5.48 -6.67
CA GLY A 21 -7.70 -6.76 -6.59
C GLY A 21 -7.58 -7.47 -7.94
N MET A 22 -8.68 -7.53 -8.69
CA MET A 22 -8.70 -8.07 -10.06
C MET A 22 -7.79 -7.26 -11.00
N TYR A 23 -7.83 -5.93 -10.90
CA TYR A 23 -6.96 -5.06 -11.69
C TYR A 23 -5.48 -5.28 -11.36
N LEU A 24 -5.10 -5.46 -10.11
CA LEU A 24 -3.72 -5.73 -9.70
C LEU A 24 -3.13 -6.93 -10.43
N LEU A 25 -3.83 -8.05 -10.45
CA LEU A 25 -3.38 -9.27 -11.14
C LEU A 25 -3.32 -9.09 -12.66
N THR A 26 -4.35 -8.46 -13.25
CA THR A 26 -4.40 -8.15 -14.67
C THR A 26 -3.23 -7.25 -15.07
N TYR A 27 -2.97 -6.21 -14.29
CA TYR A 27 -1.86 -5.27 -14.47
C TYR A 27 -0.50 -5.98 -14.37
N HIS A 28 -0.25 -6.79 -13.35
CA HIS A 28 1.00 -7.54 -13.20
C HIS A 28 1.28 -8.44 -14.39
N TYR A 29 0.26 -9.17 -14.85
CA TYR A 29 0.41 -10.04 -16.02
C TYR A 29 0.84 -9.26 -17.28
N ILE A 30 0.16 -8.14 -17.56
CA ILE A 30 0.46 -7.29 -18.73
C ILE A 30 1.87 -6.71 -18.61
N PHE A 31 2.21 -6.20 -17.44
CA PHE A 31 3.51 -5.59 -17.17
C PHE A 31 4.67 -6.57 -17.40
N ASP A 32 4.54 -7.77 -16.87
CA ASP A 32 5.52 -8.85 -17.05
C ASP A 32 5.57 -9.34 -18.50
N LYS A 33 4.42 -9.52 -19.14
CA LYS A 33 4.33 -10.02 -20.52
C LYS A 33 4.98 -9.09 -21.54
N LEU A 34 4.80 -7.78 -21.35
CA LEU A 34 5.38 -6.76 -22.20
C LEU A 34 6.81 -6.38 -21.77
N ASN A 35 7.32 -6.93 -20.67
CA ASN A 35 8.63 -6.61 -20.07
C ASN A 35 8.83 -5.09 -19.90
N LEU A 36 7.83 -4.44 -19.31
CA LEU A 36 7.80 -2.99 -19.16
C LEU A 36 8.70 -2.50 -18.02
N GLY A 37 9.31 -1.35 -18.20
CA GLY A 37 10.01 -0.60 -17.15
C GLY A 37 9.10 0.41 -16.47
N THR A 38 9.63 1.13 -15.49
CA THR A 38 8.89 2.15 -14.71
C THR A 38 8.42 3.34 -15.57
N GLU A 39 9.03 3.57 -16.72
CA GLU A 39 8.60 4.57 -17.71
C GLU A 39 7.17 4.36 -18.20
N ALA A 40 6.70 3.11 -18.24
CA ALA A 40 5.33 2.79 -18.66
C ALA A 40 4.25 3.43 -17.76
N PHE A 41 4.57 3.74 -16.51
CA PHE A 41 3.66 4.48 -15.62
C PHE A 41 3.45 5.93 -16.04
N ILE A 42 4.40 6.52 -16.75
CA ILE A 42 4.36 7.90 -17.22
C ILE A 42 3.82 8.00 -18.65
N GLU A 43 4.29 7.11 -19.51
CA GLU A 43 3.97 7.13 -20.95
C GLU A 43 2.66 6.40 -21.26
N GLY A 44 2.20 5.56 -20.35
CA GLY A 44 1.06 4.67 -20.56
C GLY A 44 1.43 3.40 -21.32
N MET A 45 0.46 2.50 -21.44
CA MET A 45 0.62 1.22 -22.12
C MET A 45 -0.40 1.09 -23.24
N ASP A 46 0.04 0.65 -24.42
CA ASP A 46 -0.87 0.22 -25.48
C ASP A 46 -1.15 -1.28 -25.31
N VAL A 47 -2.36 -1.61 -24.87
CA VAL A 47 -2.80 -2.98 -24.55
C VAL A 47 -3.88 -3.38 -25.54
N ASP A 48 -3.59 -4.34 -26.41
CA ASP A 48 -4.60 -4.88 -27.32
C ASP A 48 -5.63 -5.76 -26.57
N ASN A 49 -6.80 -5.94 -27.19
CA ASN A 49 -7.90 -6.68 -26.59
C ASN A 49 -7.57 -8.14 -26.27
N ASN A 50 -6.72 -8.79 -27.05
CA ASN A 50 -6.38 -10.20 -26.83
C ASN A 50 -5.50 -10.33 -25.59
N LEU A 51 -4.49 -9.47 -25.47
CA LEU A 51 -3.63 -9.41 -24.29
C LEU A 51 -4.43 -9.09 -23.02
N PHE A 52 -5.39 -8.16 -23.11
CA PHE A 52 -6.26 -7.84 -21.97
C PHE A 52 -7.12 -9.06 -21.56
N ILE A 53 -7.72 -9.78 -22.52
CA ILE A 53 -8.51 -10.99 -22.24
C ILE A 53 -7.62 -12.08 -21.62
N GLU A 54 -6.39 -12.28 -22.15
CA GLU A 54 -5.42 -13.23 -21.60
C GLU A 54 -5.06 -12.87 -20.15
N ALA A 55 -4.82 -11.60 -19.86
CA ALA A 55 -4.51 -11.11 -18.52
C ALA A 55 -5.67 -11.30 -17.52
N VAL A 56 -6.92 -11.08 -17.97
CA VAL A 56 -8.10 -11.34 -17.13
C VAL A 56 -8.29 -12.83 -16.87
N ALA A 57 -8.01 -13.69 -17.86
CA ALA A 57 -8.05 -15.14 -17.68
C ALA A 57 -7.00 -15.58 -16.63
N TYR A 58 -5.77 -15.08 -16.75
CA TYR A 58 -4.72 -15.31 -15.75
C TYR A 58 -5.15 -14.87 -14.34
N ALA A 59 -5.75 -13.68 -14.21
CA ALA A 59 -6.23 -13.19 -12.92
C ALA A 59 -7.31 -14.10 -12.33
N ASN A 60 -8.24 -14.59 -13.15
CA ASN A 60 -9.26 -15.55 -12.70
C ASN A 60 -8.64 -16.86 -12.23
N ASP A 61 -7.71 -17.42 -13.01
CA ASP A 61 -7.02 -18.68 -12.67
C ASP A 61 -6.24 -18.54 -11.36
N HIS A 62 -5.53 -17.42 -11.18
CA HIS A 62 -4.80 -17.12 -9.95
C HIS A 62 -5.73 -17.03 -8.73
N LEU A 63 -6.86 -16.30 -8.84
CA LEU A 63 -7.81 -16.18 -7.75
C LEU A 63 -8.45 -17.53 -7.39
N MET A 64 -8.83 -18.32 -8.39
CA MET A 64 -9.39 -19.63 -8.15
C MET A 64 -8.39 -20.64 -7.56
N GLU A 65 -7.10 -20.55 -7.96
CA GLU A 65 -6.04 -21.43 -7.44
C GLU A 65 -5.74 -21.16 -5.96
N TYR A 66 -5.64 -19.88 -5.57
CA TYR A 66 -5.16 -19.52 -4.25
C TYR A 66 -6.25 -19.13 -3.26
N PHE A 67 -7.42 -18.69 -3.75
CA PHE A 67 -8.51 -18.16 -2.90
C PHE A 67 -9.86 -18.89 -3.10
N GLU A 68 -9.96 -19.76 -4.09
CA GLU A 68 -11.18 -20.51 -4.42
C GLU A 68 -12.41 -19.64 -4.76
N THR A 69 -12.22 -18.35 -5.04
CA THR A 69 -13.26 -17.37 -5.37
C THR A 69 -12.69 -16.25 -6.25
N LEU A 70 -13.59 -15.57 -7.00
CA LEU A 70 -13.25 -14.35 -7.74
C LEU A 70 -13.51 -13.05 -6.94
N ASP A 71 -14.11 -13.18 -5.76
CA ASP A 71 -14.46 -12.07 -4.88
C ASP A 71 -13.35 -11.90 -3.82
N VAL A 72 -12.18 -11.44 -4.28
CA VAL A 72 -11.00 -11.19 -3.44
C VAL A 72 -10.64 -9.71 -3.52
N THR A 73 -10.56 -9.08 -2.38
CA THR A 73 -10.25 -7.66 -2.27
C THR A 73 -8.77 -7.36 -2.52
N LEU A 74 -8.47 -6.10 -2.85
CA LEU A 74 -7.07 -5.66 -2.98
C LEU A 74 -6.25 -5.98 -1.73
N GLY A 75 -6.80 -5.75 -0.53
CA GLY A 75 -6.10 -5.96 0.73
C GLY A 75 -5.89 -7.43 1.12
N GLU A 76 -6.66 -8.36 0.54
CA GLU A 76 -6.40 -9.80 0.66
C GLU A 76 -5.24 -10.24 -0.23
N LEU A 77 -5.05 -9.59 -1.38
CA LEU A 77 -3.98 -9.85 -2.33
C LEU A 77 -2.70 -9.08 -2.00
N GLN A 78 -2.82 -7.77 -1.70
CA GLN A 78 -1.70 -6.85 -1.51
C GLN A 78 -1.49 -6.57 -0.03
N VAL A 79 -0.33 -6.96 0.49
CA VAL A 79 -0.05 -6.92 1.92
C VAL A 79 1.21 -6.13 2.27
N HIS A 80 1.14 -5.42 3.38
CA HIS A 80 2.23 -4.72 4.03
C HIS A 80 2.75 -5.60 5.17
N VAL A 81 4.03 -6.01 5.11
CA VAL A 81 4.57 -7.04 6.02
C VAL A 81 5.83 -6.55 6.70
N ARG A 82 5.88 -6.64 8.04
CA ARG A 82 7.09 -6.41 8.82
C ARG A 82 7.10 -7.20 10.12
N GLY A 83 8.10 -8.05 10.29
CA GLY A 83 8.17 -8.96 11.43
C GLY A 83 7.03 -9.97 11.39
N ASP A 84 6.27 -10.03 12.47
CA ASP A 84 5.10 -10.91 12.66
C ASP A 84 3.77 -10.29 12.20
N LYS A 85 3.79 -9.03 11.74
CA LYS A 85 2.59 -8.32 11.29
C LYS A 85 2.43 -8.34 9.79
N GLU A 86 1.20 -8.60 9.36
CA GLU A 86 0.74 -8.55 7.98
C GLU A 86 -0.62 -7.87 7.91
N TYR A 87 -0.74 -6.82 7.09
CA TYR A 87 -1.97 -6.07 6.89
C TYR A 87 -2.24 -5.84 5.41
N GLY A 88 -3.50 -5.94 4.98
CA GLY A 88 -3.92 -5.48 3.67
C GLY A 88 -3.69 -3.99 3.50
N VAL A 89 -3.22 -3.55 2.33
CA VAL A 89 -2.82 -2.17 2.10
C VAL A 89 -3.44 -1.58 0.83
N ASN A 90 -3.78 -0.29 0.90
CA ASN A 90 -4.26 0.50 -0.23
C ASN A 90 -3.12 0.82 -1.22
N GLY A 91 -3.50 1.29 -2.41
CA GLY A 91 -2.59 1.95 -3.32
C GLY A 91 -2.08 1.11 -4.47
N PHE A 92 -1.50 1.79 -5.44
CA PHE A 92 -0.81 1.25 -6.61
C PHE A 92 0.44 2.08 -6.90
N ALA A 93 1.19 1.67 -7.91
CA ALA A 93 2.43 2.32 -8.32
C ALA A 93 2.26 3.78 -8.80
N ASP A 94 1.08 4.14 -9.33
CA ASP A 94 0.78 5.40 -10.00
C ASP A 94 -0.20 6.31 -9.25
N VAL A 95 -0.42 6.05 -7.96
CA VAL A 95 -1.29 6.89 -7.11
C VAL A 95 -0.51 7.50 -5.93
N LEU A 96 -1.12 8.47 -5.23
CA LEU A 96 -0.49 9.14 -4.08
C LEU A 96 -0.12 8.17 -2.94
N ALA A 97 -0.96 7.16 -2.69
CA ALA A 97 -0.61 6.03 -1.83
C ALA A 97 0.24 5.04 -2.64
N ALA A 98 1.46 5.44 -2.97
CA ALA A 98 2.34 4.67 -3.84
C ALA A 98 2.67 3.32 -3.23
N ASN A 99 2.47 2.26 -4.01
CA ASN A 99 2.74 0.89 -3.59
C ASN A 99 3.26 0.06 -4.75
N TYR A 100 4.53 -0.34 -4.66
CA TYR A 100 5.13 -1.32 -5.54
C TYR A 100 5.25 -2.63 -4.79
N ASN A 101 4.73 -3.70 -5.36
CA ASN A 101 4.70 -5.00 -4.73
C ASN A 101 5.36 -6.08 -5.59
N MET A 102 5.64 -7.21 -4.97
CA MET A 102 6.27 -8.37 -5.58
C MET A 102 5.55 -9.64 -5.12
N PRO A 103 5.60 -10.74 -5.89
CA PRO A 103 5.04 -12.02 -5.48
C PRO A 103 5.48 -12.43 -4.07
N TYR A 104 4.53 -12.95 -3.31
CA TYR A 104 4.73 -13.39 -1.94
C TYR A 104 4.07 -14.77 -1.74
N THR A 105 3.86 -15.20 -0.52
CA THR A 105 3.30 -16.52 -0.21
C THR A 105 1.79 -16.59 -0.48
N ASN A 106 1.29 -17.78 -0.80
CA ASN A 106 -0.14 -18.08 -0.96
C ASN A 106 -0.88 -17.17 -1.94
N GLY A 107 -0.26 -16.87 -3.07
CA GLY A 107 -0.88 -16.04 -4.12
C GLY A 107 -0.95 -14.55 -3.81
N LYS A 108 -0.43 -14.11 -2.65
CA LYS A 108 -0.37 -12.70 -2.27
C LYS A 108 0.82 -11.96 -2.88
N PHE A 109 0.74 -10.64 -2.83
CA PHE A 109 1.81 -9.73 -3.21
C PHE A 109 2.22 -8.88 -2.02
N LYS A 110 3.52 -8.84 -1.74
CA LYS A 110 4.08 -8.06 -0.64
C LYS A 110 4.60 -6.73 -1.14
N THR A 111 4.23 -5.65 -0.46
CA THR A 111 4.82 -4.32 -0.66
C THR A 111 6.33 -4.37 -0.42
N PHE A 112 7.13 -3.87 -1.36
CA PHE A 112 8.57 -3.73 -1.20
C PHE A 112 9.07 -2.28 -1.35
N VAL A 113 8.31 -1.42 -2.05
CA VAL A 113 8.53 0.03 -2.11
C VAL A 113 7.20 0.73 -1.88
N ALA A 114 7.17 1.63 -0.92
CA ALA A 114 6.02 2.47 -0.60
C ALA A 114 6.51 3.78 0.07
N ASP A 115 5.60 4.57 0.61
CA ASP A 115 5.96 5.75 1.38
C ASP A 115 6.88 5.39 2.55
N SER A 116 7.89 6.20 2.82
CA SER A 116 8.81 6.02 3.94
C SER A 116 8.45 6.91 5.14
N TYR A 117 7.86 8.05 4.87
CA TYR A 117 7.41 9.02 5.85
C TYR A 117 6.29 9.88 5.25
N VAL A 118 5.19 10.01 5.97
CA VAL A 118 4.05 10.86 5.63
C VAL A 118 3.95 11.98 6.66
N GLN A 119 3.79 13.23 6.19
CA GLN A 119 3.61 14.37 7.06
C GLN A 119 2.59 15.34 6.46
N PHE A 120 1.66 15.78 7.29
CA PHE A 120 0.73 16.88 6.99
C PHE A 120 1.05 18.05 7.91
N ALA A 121 1.32 19.22 7.34
CA ALA A 121 1.51 20.46 8.06
C ALA A 121 0.45 21.48 7.60
N GLN A 122 -0.40 21.92 8.51
CA GLN A 122 -1.49 22.84 8.23
C GLN A 122 -1.33 24.13 9.05
N TRP A 123 -1.36 25.26 8.37
CA TRP A 123 -1.45 26.57 9.01
C TRP A 123 -2.88 27.09 8.87
N LYS A 124 -3.50 27.36 10.00
CA LYS A 124 -4.84 27.93 10.06
C LYS A 124 -4.90 28.98 11.16
N ASP A 125 -5.35 30.19 10.82
CA ASP A 125 -5.51 31.32 11.75
C ASP A 125 -4.24 31.66 12.56
N GLY A 126 -3.05 31.42 11.97
CA GLY A 126 -1.74 31.65 12.60
C GLY A 126 -1.23 30.49 13.45
N GLU A 127 -2.00 29.42 13.58
CA GLU A 127 -1.61 28.21 14.31
C GLU A 127 -1.10 27.13 13.36
N LEU A 128 -0.08 26.40 13.78
CA LEU A 128 0.51 25.26 13.07
C LEU A 128 0.03 23.95 13.71
N SER A 129 -0.58 23.09 12.89
CA SER A 129 -0.89 21.71 13.23
C SER A 129 -0.05 20.77 12.36
N ILE A 130 0.58 19.77 12.98
CA ILE A 130 1.40 18.78 12.28
C ILE A 130 0.93 17.38 12.67
N GLU A 131 0.78 16.54 11.66
CA GLU A 131 0.54 15.12 11.82
C GLU A 131 1.57 14.33 11.01
N SER A 132 1.95 13.17 11.50
CA SER A 132 2.96 12.34 10.82
C SER A 132 2.77 10.86 11.04
N LEU A 133 3.43 10.09 10.19
CA LEU A 133 3.41 8.64 10.22
C LEU A 133 4.67 8.07 9.57
N HIS A 134 5.23 7.03 10.17
CA HIS A 134 6.17 6.11 9.51
C HIS A 134 5.41 4.82 9.13
N PRO A 135 5.33 4.42 7.87
CA PRO A 135 4.51 3.28 7.40
C PRO A 135 4.73 1.96 8.13
N TYR A 136 5.89 1.78 8.72
CA TYR A 136 6.19 0.61 9.56
C TYR A 136 6.25 0.98 11.05
N GLY A 137 7.14 1.89 11.38
CA GLY A 137 7.51 2.31 12.71
C GLY A 137 8.83 3.08 12.68
N ALA A 138 9.22 3.66 13.80
CA ALA A 138 10.40 4.54 13.89
C ALA A 138 11.73 3.79 14.09
N SER A 139 11.72 2.45 14.22
CA SER A 139 12.90 1.63 14.47
C SER A 139 13.14 0.60 13.36
N ASN A 140 14.41 0.36 13.02
CA ASN A 140 14.83 -0.75 12.16
C ASN A 140 15.27 -2.00 12.93
N ARG A 141 15.12 -2.01 14.26
CA ARG A 141 15.52 -3.13 15.12
C ARG A 141 14.31 -3.97 15.49
N GLU A 142 14.34 -5.26 15.14
CA GLU A 142 13.21 -6.19 15.31
C GLU A 142 12.73 -6.34 16.76
N TRP A 143 13.64 -6.17 17.73
CA TRP A 143 13.31 -6.24 19.16
C TRP A 143 12.76 -4.94 19.75
N SER A 144 12.70 -3.85 18.97
CA SER A 144 12.13 -2.58 19.40
C SER A 144 10.60 -2.63 19.28
N GLU A 145 9.90 -2.11 20.27
CA GLU A 145 8.46 -1.89 20.20
C GLU A 145 8.04 -0.92 19.08
N HIS A 146 8.99 -0.08 18.60
CA HIS A 146 8.77 0.83 17.47
C HIS A 146 9.15 0.22 16.11
N TYR A 147 9.31 -1.09 16.02
CA TYR A 147 9.68 -1.76 14.77
C TYR A 147 8.53 -1.79 13.77
N ASN A 148 7.31 -2.03 14.25
CA ASN A 148 6.11 -2.18 13.43
C ASN A 148 4.84 -1.59 14.10
N ASP A 149 5.02 -0.64 15.02
CA ASP A 149 3.96 -0.05 15.84
C ASP A 149 3.01 0.89 15.06
N GLN A 150 3.46 1.42 13.91
CA GLN A 150 2.68 2.35 13.09
C GLN A 150 2.07 1.72 11.83
N MET A 151 2.24 0.41 11.62
CA MET A 151 1.71 -0.27 10.42
C MET A 151 0.18 -0.18 10.34
N GLU A 152 -0.51 -0.38 11.46
CA GLU A 152 -1.97 -0.33 11.50
C GLU A 152 -2.51 1.07 11.18
N LEU A 153 -1.87 2.12 11.69
CA LEU A 153 -2.19 3.50 11.33
C LEU A 153 -2.03 3.73 9.82
N TYR A 154 -0.93 3.24 9.24
CA TYR A 154 -0.67 3.41 7.81
C TYR A 154 -1.72 2.76 6.93
N VAL A 155 -2.05 1.49 7.17
CA VAL A 155 -3.02 0.77 6.34
C VAL A 155 -4.47 1.24 6.54
N ASN A 156 -4.75 1.96 7.62
CA ASN A 156 -6.02 2.62 7.90
C ASN A 156 -6.05 4.10 7.48
N GLN A 157 -4.94 4.61 6.90
CA GLN A 157 -4.79 6.02 6.52
C GLN A 157 -4.97 6.99 7.69
N GLU A 158 -4.50 6.57 8.87
CA GLU A 158 -4.50 7.36 10.09
C GLU A 158 -3.11 7.95 10.35
N THR A 159 -3.05 9.07 11.05
CA THR A 159 -1.81 9.74 11.43
C THR A 159 -1.76 10.01 12.92
N LYS A 160 -0.59 10.29 13.44
CA LYS A 160 -0.40 10.75 14.83
C LYS A 160 -0.03 12.22 14.87
N LYS A 161 -0.58 12.93 15.83
CA LYS A 161 -0.26 14.34 16.09
C LYS A 161 1.22 14.47 16.48
N MET A 162 1.88 15.46 15.90
CA MET A 162 3.18 15.95 16.36
C MET A 162 2.98 17.25 17.13
N THR A 163 3.60 17.34 18.30
CA THR A 163 3.60 18.57 19.08
C THR A 163 4.90 19.34 18.95
N LEU A 164 4.81 20.67 18.96
CA LEU A 164 5.96 21.58 19.09
C LEU A 164 6.03 22.17 20.50
N ASP A 165 5.06 21.87 21.37
CA ASP A 165 5.07 22.30 22.75
C ASP A 165 6.16 21.56 23.54
N LYS A 166 7.05 22.35 24.14
CA LYS A 166 8.22 21.81 24.85
C LYS A 166 7.84 21.04 26.12
N GLU A 167 6.81 21.49 26.84
CA GLU A 167 6.36 20.83 28.06
C GLU A 167 5.71 19.50 27.74
N GLU A 168 4.88 19.46 26.68
CA GLU A 168 4.27 18.23 26.18
C GLU A 168 5.32 17.23 25.68
N ILE A 169 6.36 17.70 24.97
CA ILE A 169 7.47 16.86 24.51
C ILE A 169 8.19 16.21 25.69
N TYR A 170 8.52 16.98 26.73
CA TYR A 170 9.21 16.43 27.89
C TYR A 170 8.32 15.51 28.73
N ALA A 171 7.02 15.79 28.83
CA ALA A 171 6.07 14.95 29.56
C ALA A 171 5.88 13.56 28.93
N ASN A 172 5.99 13.48 27.59
CA ASN A 172 5.82 12.25 26.82
C ASN A 172 7.16 11.61 26.38
N ALA A 173 8.31 12.15 26.84
CA ALA A 173 9.62 11.63 26.44
C ALA A 173 9.90 10.27 27.10
N GLU A 174 10.07 9.23 26.29
CA GLU A 174 10.52 7.91 26.75
C GLU A 174 11.94 7.98 27.34
N LYS A 175 12.79 8.77 26.72
CA LYS A 175 14.17 8.94 27.16
C LYS A 175 14.73 10.30 26.76
N ILE A 176 15.44 10.94 27.70
CA ILE A 176 16.15 12.20 27.48
C ILE A 176 17.65 11.94 27.63
N TYR A 177 18.45 12.31 26.62
CA TYR A 177 19.90 12.18 26.64
C TYR A 177 20.57 13.26 25.78
N HIS A 178 21.82 13.50 26.04
CA HIS A 178 22.69 14.34 25.18
C HIS A 178 23.54 13.43 24.30
N PRO A 179 23.57 13.65 22.98
CA PRO A 179 24.52 12.93 22.12
C PRO A 179 25.95 13.26 22.54
N LYS A 180 26.81 12.25 22.52
CA LYS A 180 28.25 12.40 22.81
C LYS A 180 29.00 12.82 21.57
#